data_25f88b6c8d68b75a80e5bb1b4da03014
#
_entry.id   25f88b6c8d68b75a80e5bb1b4da03014
#
_cell.length_a   1.000
_cell.length_b   1.000
_cell.length_c   1.000
_cell.angle_alpha   90.00
_cell.angle_beta   90.00
_cell.angle_gamma   90.00
#
_symmetry.space_group_name_H-M   'P 1'
#
loop_
_entity.id
_entity.type
_entity.pdbx_description
1 polymer ?
#
loop_
_entity_poly.entity_id
_entity_poly.type
_entity_poly.pdbx_seq_one_letter_code
_entity_poly.pdbx_strand_id
1 'polypeptide(L)'
;MQSIIFTALAGEGIVVNDPKGEIYYYTHRVLQSLGYEVIVMDLQNPEKSCGKNLLQPIIDAVNEKKTDKAQRATWDLIEMLVPKSDKGEPIWTNGEKAIIGACVLAVVCDNTDKPKYQNLTNVYYFLANMVKPGADNKTPLEGYIAKLDDTHPAKSLLGITDVAPSRTRSSFYTSALTTLRLFATNDIASVSGTSDFDFTTIAQKKQAIFYILPDQKTSYYPIVTLLVNQQYELLVDYAKEHGNRLPIRVNFFLDEFGNFTAISDIQAKLTVARGYGIRFNLFIQDMAQLEDKYDKNVANIIMGNCTVWVYLAAAGKETNELISSKLGKYTTLKYSSSGNKARYSNPSSGFSSQLEGRELLTADELARFARPYQLVMVLGEYPAVMVSYDLHKWQFNRFMGLGNESHNKQYIQIVTDSRQDKRDTNAKIPLWEVWKEQTPQAPQEIEYNYLLRRKEAKENNEKSETYDITKNAFYIAEDEVIDKGEDLFRRKE
;
A
#
# COMPACT_ATOMS: atom_id res chain seq x y z
N MET A 1 -19.20 10.98 -4.00
CA MET A 1 -19.30 12.09 -4.97
C MET A 1 -19.85 13.38 -4.35
N GLN A 2 -21.06 13.42 -3.74
CA GLN A 2 -21.62 14.66 -3.15
C GLN A 2 -20.65 15.33 -2.17
N SER A 3 -20.10 14.58 -1.19
CA SER A 3 -19.16 15.12 -0.20
C SER A 3 -17.90 15.71 -0.85
N ILE A 4 -17.41 15.11 -1.93
CA ILE A 4 -16.26 15.63 -2.69
C ILE A 4 -16.60 16.98 -3.31
N ILE A 5 -17.79 17.12 -3.92
CA ILE A 5 -18.20 18.38 -4.55
C ILE A 5 -18.41 19.47 -3.49
N PHE A 6 -18.99 19.15 -2.33
CA PHE A 6 -19.11 20.11 -1.22
C PHE A 6 -17.74 20.53 -0.67
N THR A 7 -16.79 19.60 -0.57
CA THR A 7 -15.40 19.90 -0.20
C THR A 7 -14.75 20.84 -1.22
N ALA A 8 -15.01 20.59 -2.51
CA ALA A 8 -14.51 21.46 -3.58
C ALA A 8 -15.13 22.86 -3.53
N LEU A 9 -16.42 22.97 -3.24
CA LEU A 9 -17.07 24.28 -3.06
C LEU A 9 -16.48 25.04 -1.87
N ALA A 10 -16.02 24.35 -0.82
CA ALA A 10 -15.31 24.94 0.29
C ALA A 10 -13.85 25.32 -0.02
N GLY A 11 -13.33 24.98 -1.21
CA GLY A 11 -11.95 25.28 -1.63
C GLY A 11 -10.89 24.44 -0.95
N GLU A 12 -11.25 23.28 -0.38
CA GLU A 12 -10.36 22.41 0.39
C GLU A 12 -9.66 21.38 -0.54
N GLY A 13 -8.48 20.90 -0.18
CA GLY A 13 -7.75 19.84 -0.90
C GLY A 13 -8.47 18.49 -0.82
N ILE A 14 -8.36 17.72 -1.88
CA ILE A 14 -9.11 16.47 -2.07
C ILE A 14 -8.16 15.36 -2.49
N VAL A 15 -8.10 14.28 -1.71
CA VAL A 15 -7.39 13.04 -2.05
C VAL A 15 -8.41 11.90 -2.07
N VAL A 16 -8.49 11.16 -3.16
CA VAL A 16 -9.51 10.12 -3.35
C VAL A 16 -8.84 8.81 -3.71
N ASN A 17 -9.10 7.75 -2.94
CA ASN A 17 -8.95 6.39 -3.44
C ASN A 17 -10.21 6.01 -4.21
N ASP A 18 -10.05 5.63 -5.46
CA ASP A 18 -11.16 5.36 -6.39
C ASP A 18 -10.97 3.99 -7.07
N PRO A 19 -11.44 2.90 -6.44
CA PRO A 19 -11.20 1.54 -6.92
C PRO A 19 -11.70 1.22 -8.32
N LYS A 20 -12.57 2.03 -8.90
CA LYS A 20 -13.13 1.81 -10.25
C LYS A 20 -12.91 2.97 -11.20
N GLY A 21 -12.42 4.10 -10.66
CA GLY A 21 -12.33 5.34 -11.41
C GLY A 21 -13.66 6.09 -11.56
N GLU A 22 -14.76 5.52 -11.07
CA GLU A 22 -16.11 6.12 -11.23
C GLU A 22 -16.21 7.50 -10.57
N ILE A 23 -15.56 7.68 -9.42
CA ILE A 23 -15.58 8.95 -8.69
C ILE A 23 -14.85 10.01 -9.52
N TYR A 24 -13.69 9.68 -10.08
CA TYR A 24 -12.94 10.55 -10.98
C TYR A 24 -13.74 10.90 -12.22
N TYR A 25 -14.26 9.90 -12.94
CA TYR A 25 -14.94 10.12 -14.21
C TYR A 25 -16.13 11.07 -14.09
N TYR A 26 -16.87 11.01 -13.00
CA TYR A 26 -18.05 11.86 -12.81
C TYR A 26 -17.77 13.20 -12.11
N THR A 27 -16.67 13.33 -11.36
CA THR A 27 -16.41 14.57 -10.61
C THR A 27 -15.38 15.48 -11.25
N HIS A 28 -14.48 14.99 -12.11
CA HIS A 28 -13.35 15.75 -12.64
C HIS A 28 -13.77 17.07 -13.33
N ARG A 29 -14.84 17.06 -14.15
CA ARG A 29 -15.31 18.26 -14.83
C ARG A 29 -15.83 19.31 -13.86
N VAL A 30 -16.55 18.88 -12.81
CA VAL A 30 -17.01 19.79 -11.76
C VAL A 30 -15.80 20.41 -11.07
N LEU A 31 -14.82 19.60 -10.71
CA LEU A 31 -13.60 20.06 -10.04
C LEU A 31 -12.83 21.07 -10.90
N GLN A 32 -12.63 20.75 -12.19
CA GLN A 32 -12.00 21.68 -13.14
C GLN A 32 -12.76 22.99 -13.28
N SER A 33 -14.11 22.95 -13.34
CA SER A 33 -14.94 24.15 -13.41
C SER A 33 -14.85 25.01 -12.15
N LEU A 34 -14.50 24.42 -11.01
CA LEU A 34 -14.26 25.11 -9.73
C LEU A 34 -12.79 25.57 -9.57
N GLY A 35 -11.97 25.41 -10.62
CA GLY A 35 -10.57 25.84 -10.66
C GLY A 35 -9.60 24.89 -9.97
N TYR A 36 -9.96 23.60 -9.84
CA TYR A 36 -9.04 22.58 -9.31
C TYR A 36 -8.09 22.08 -10.37
N GLU A 37 -6.83 21.96 -10.02
CA GLU A 37 -5.89 21.08 -10.70
C GLU A 37 -6.21 19.63 -10.34
N VAL A 38 -6.54 18.81 -11.34
CA VAL A 38 -6.90 17.41 -11.13
C VAL A 38 -5.75 16.52 -11.55
N ILE A 39 -5.18 15.81 -10.58
CA ILE A 39 -4.08 14.85 -10.76
C ILE A 39 -4.66 13.44 -10.67
N VAL A 40 -4.25 12.59 -11.61
CA VAL A 40 -4.73 11.21 -11.66
C VAL A 40 -3.53 10.27 -11.71
N MET A 41 -3.40 9.44 -10.69
CA MET A 41 -2.52 8.29 -10.67
C MET A 41 -3.36 7.05 -10.93
N ASP A 42 -3.27 6.54 -12.15
CA ASP A 42 -4.16 5.50 -12.69
C ASP A 42 -3.37 4.19 -12.87
N LEU A 43 -3.62 3.23 -11.98
CA LEU A 43 -2.99 1.90 -12.06
C LEU A 43 -3.79 0.92 -12.94
N GLN A 44 -4.94 1.36 -13.50
CA GLN A 44 -5.66 0.61 -14.54
C GLN A 44 -5.09 0.93 -15.93
N ASN A 45 -4.71 2.20 -16.14
CA ASN A 45 -4.14 2.69 -17.40
C ASN A 45 -2.82 3.43 -17.10
N PRO A 46 -1.73 2.69 -16.79
CA PRO A 46 -0.46 3.28 -16.36
C PRO A 46 0.15 4.25 -17.38
N GLU A 47 -0.10 4.04 -18.69
CA GLU A 47 0.34 4.91 -19.78
C GLU A 47 -0.23 6.32 -19.66
N LYS A 48 -1.44 6.47 -19.11
CA LYS A 48 -2.15 7.75 -18.93
C LYS A 48 -2.02 8.33 -17.53
N SER A 49 -1.19 7.70 -16.70
CA SER A 49 -1.03 8.01 -15.29
C SER A 49 -0.01 9.11 -15.03
N CYS A 50 -0.26 9.96 -14.05
CA CYS A 50 0.82 10.67 -13.35
C CYS A 50 1.61 9.67 -12.51
N GLY A 51 2.89 9.95 -12.28
CA GLY A 51 3.75 9.13 -11.43
C GLY A 51 4.12 9.83 -10.13
N LYS A 52 4.47 8.99 -9.14
CA LYS A 52 5.04 9.45 -7.88
C LYS A 52 6.11 8.49 -7.40
N ASN A 53 7.33 8.99 -7.29
CA ASN A 53 8.44 8.25 -6.74
C ASN A 53 8.40 8.32 -5.20
N LEU A 54 8.22 7.16 -4.57
CA LEU A 54 8.19 7.05 -3.11
C LEU A 54 9.54 7.33 -2.44
N LEU A 55 10.66 7.30 -3.19
CA LEU A 55 11.97 7.68 -2.69
C LEU A 55 12.21 9.20 -2.69
N GLN A 56 11.30 10.01 -3.24
CA GLN A 56 11.50 11.44 -3.41
C GLN A 56 11.92 12.16 -2.11
N PRO A 57 11.31 11.93 -0.93
CA PRO A 57 11.74 12.60 0.31
C PRO A 57 13.17 12.25 0.73
N ILE A 58 13.64 11.02 0.42
CA ILE A 58 14.99 10.56 0.69
C ILE A 58 15.97 11.21 -0.29
N ILE A 59 15.61 11.25 -1.57
CA ILE A 59 16.38 11.88 -2.64
C ILE A 59 16.61 13.38 -2.31
N ASP A 60 15.54 14.08 -1.94
CA ASP A 60 15.60 15.49 -1.59
C ASP A 60 16.52 15.73 -0.39
N ALA A 61 16.41 14.91 0.66
CA ALA A 61 17.26 15.00 1.83
C ALA A 61 18.73 14.71 1.53
N VAL A 62 19.03 13.73 0.66
CA VAL A 62 20.42 13.44 0.22
C VAL A 62 20.98 14.59 -0.61
N ASN A 63 20.21 15.15 -1.53
CA ASN A 63 20.60 16.30 -2.35
C ASN A 63 20.87 17.54 -1.49
N GLU A 64 20.10 17.72 -0.40
CA GLU A 64 20.33 18.77 0.61
C GLU A 64 21.50 18.46 1.55
N LYS A 65 22.17 17.31 1.42
CA LYS A 65 23.25 16.81 2.30
C LYS A 65 22.81 16.68 3.77
N LYS A 66 21.54 16.40 4.01
CA LYS A 66 20.93 16.20 5.34
C LYS A 66 20.81 14.71 5.64
N THR A 67 21.93 14.06 6.01
CA THR A 67 22.00 12.61 6.23
C THR A 67 20.97 12.11 7.24
N ASP A 68 20.81 12.81 8.38
CA ASP A 68 19.84 12.44 9.41
C ASP A 68 18.38 12.50 8.90
N LYS A 69 18.07 13.47 8.03
CA LYS A 69 16.75 13.58 7.40
C LYS A 69 16.54 12.44 6.41
N ALA A 70 17.56 12.11 5.62
CA ALA A 70 17.50 10.98 4.69
C ALA A 70 17.29 9.64 5.42
N GLN A 71 18.01 9.41 6.52
CA GLN A 71 17.82 8.21 7.33
C GLN A 71 16.41 8.14 7.93
N ARG A 72 15.88 9.23 8.49
CA ARG A 72 14.51 9.28 9.01
C ARG A 72 13.48 8.98 7.93
N ALA A 73 13.56 9.65 6.79
CA ALA A 73 12.66 9.41 5.66
C ALA A 73 12.75 7.96 5.14
N THR A 74 13.94 7.35 5.22
CA THR A 74 14.13 5.93 4.90
C THR A 74 13.42 5.04 5.91
N TRP A 75 13.54 5.30 7.21
CA TRP A 75 12.81 4.56 8.24
C TRP A 75 11.30 4.69 8.11
N ASP A 76 10.79 5.89 7.84
CA ASP A 76 9.37 6.13 7.62
C ASP A 76 8.85 5.29 6.45
N LEU A 77 9.59 5.26 5.33
CA LEU A 77 9.25 4.42 4.18
C LEU A 77 9.28 2.93 4.51
N ILE A 78 10.28 2.47 5.26
CA ILE A 78 10.43 1.06 5.64
C ILE A 78 9.29 0.61 6.55
N GLU A 79 8.92 1.42 7.54
CA GLU A 79 7.79 1.13 8.44
C GLU A 79 6.45 1.02 7.68
N MET A 80 6.31 1.74 6.56
CA MET A 80 5.16 1.64 5.67
C MET A 80 5.21 0.38 4.79
N LEU A 81 6.40 0.02 4.27
CA LEU A 81 6.60 -1.16 3.42
C LEU A 81 6.47 -2.47 4.20
N VAL A 82 6.98 -2.48 5.43
CA VAL A 82 7.04 -3.65 6.30
C VAL A 82 6.32 -3.33 7.61
N PRO A 83 4.98 -3.36 7.63
CA PRO A 83 4.21 -3.06 8.82
C PRO A 83 4.52 -4.07 9.94
N LYS A 84 4.35 -3.62 11.18
CA LYS A 84 4.52 -4.48 12.37
C LYS A 84 3.58 -5.68 12.26
N SER A 85 4.12 -6.87 12.53
CA SER A 85 3.34 -8.09 12.65
C SER A 85 3.23 -8.46 14.13
N ASP A 86 2.01 -8.61 14.62
CA ASP A 86 1.75 -9.11 15.97
C ASP A 86 2.01 -10.63 16.09
N LYS A 87 2.21 -11.30 14.94
CA LYS A 87 2.44 -12.74 14.83
C LYS A 87 3.84 -13.00 14.29
N GLY A 88 4.82 -13.14 15.18
CA GLY A 88 6.18 -13.54 14.78
C GLY A 88 7.26 -12.94 15.68
N GLU A 89 8.48 -13.50 15.59
CA GLU A 89 9.62 -12.96 16.30
C GLU A 89 10.09 -11.66 15.64
N PRO A 90 10.33 -10.59 16.39
CA PRO A 90 10.73 -9.28 15.87
C PRO A 90 12.01 -9.31 15.00
N ILE A 91 12.86 -10.30 15.20
CA ILE A 91 14.14 -10.43 14.47
C ILE A 91 13.93 -10.53 12.96
N TRP A 92 12.88 -11.23 12.50
CA TRP A 92 12.60 -11.40 11.07
C TRP A 92 12.22 -10.08 10.41
N THR A 93 11.27 -9.36 11.03
CA THR A 93 10.82 -8.05 10.55
C THR A 93 11.94 -7.01 10.61
N ASN A 94 12.74 -7.01 11.68
CA ASN A 94 13.85 -6.07 11.82
C ASN A 94 14.97 -6.34 10.81
N GLY A 95 15.29 -7.62 10.53
CA GLY A 95 16.27 -8.00 9.53
C GLY A 95 15.83 -7.60 8.11
N GLU A 96 14.56 -7.84 7.77
CA GLU A 96 13.95 -7.41 6.51
C GLU A 96 14.03 -5.88 6.35
N LYS A 97 13.63 -5.13 7.36
CA LYS A 97 13.67 -3.67 7.39
C LYS A 97 15.08 -3.13 7.17
N ALA A 98 16.08 -3.72 7.86
CA ALA A 98 17.47 -3.33 7.74
C ALA A 98 17.99 -3.50 6.31
N ILE A 99 17.68 -4.63 5.67
CA ILE A 99 18.09 -4.92 4.28
C ILE A 99 17.44 -3.94 3.30
N ILE A 100 16.14 -3.73 3.39
CA ILE A 100 15.44 -2.79 2.50
C ILE A 100 16.02 -1.38 2.65
N GLY A 101 16.21 -0.93 3.89
CA GLY A 101 16.74 0.41 4.16
C GLY A 101 18.15 0.61 3.64
N ALA A 102 19.02 -0.36 3.85
CA ALA A 102 20.37 -0.31 3.33
C ALA A 102 20.39 -0.24 1.79
N CYS A 103 19.56 -1.07 1.12
CA CYS A 103 19.45 -1.05 -0.34
C CYS A 103 18.87 0.27 -0.86
N VAL A 104 17.87 0.85 -0.17
CA VAL A 104 17.31 2.16 -0.51
C VAL A 104 18.38 3.24 -0.43
N LEU A 105 19.12 3.32 0.68
CA LEU A 105 20.17 4.32 0.86
C LEU A 105 21.33 4.11 -0.12
N ALA A 106 21.72 2.86 -0.40
CA ALA A 106 22.73 2.58 -1.41
C ALA A 106 22.30 3.09 -2.80
N VAL A 107 21.08 2.74 -3.23
CA VAL A 107 20.55 3.17 -4.53
C VAL A 107 20.41 4.69 -4.62
N VAL A 108 19.98 5.35 -3.56
CA VAL A 108 19.79 6.81 -3.59
C VAL A 108 21.12 7.55 -3.50
N CYS A 109 22.00 7.19 -2.57
CA CYS A 109 23.26 7.92 -2.33
C CYS A 109 24.25 7.76 -3.48
N ASP A 110 24.38 6.55 -4.03
CA ASP A 110 25.39 6.27 -5.07
C ASP A 110 24.93 6.66 -6.48
N ASN A 111 23.68 7.16 -6.62
CA ASN A 111 23.15 7.62 -7.90
C ASN A 111 22.66 9.08 -7.86
N THR A 112 23.28 9.93 -7.07
CA THR A 112 22.92 11.37 -7.00
C THR A 112 23.12 12.08 -8.35
N ASP A 113 24.07 11.64 -9.15
CA ASP A 113 24.35 12.11 -10.52
C ASP A 113 23.46 11.42 -11.59
N LYS A 114 22.70 10.38 -11.22
CA LYS A 114 21.90 9.54 -12.13
C LYS A 114 20.48 9.33 -11.58
N PRO A 115 19.65 10.39 -11.50
CA PRO A 115 18.32 10.32 -10.86
C PRO A 115 17.39 9.22 -11.40
N LYS A 116 17.57 8.82 -12.67
CA LYS A 116 16.79 7.75 -13.31
C LYS A 116 16.90 6.39 -12.60
N TYR A 117 17.94 6.18 -11.78
CA TYR A 117 18.12 4.94 -11.02
C TYR A 117 17.54 5.02 -9.60
N GLN A 118 17.24 6.22 -9.10
CA GLN A 118 16.77 6.43 -7.73
C GLN A 118 15.27 6.09 -7.58
N ASN A 119 14.90 4.82 -7.66
CA ASN A 119 13.53 4.34 -7.52
C ASN A 119 13.47 2.92 -6.93
N LEU A 120 12.30 2.52 -6.42
CA LEU A 120 12.11 1.22 -5.78
C LEU A 120 12.28 0.02 -6.73
N THR A 121 12.09 0.21 -8.02
CA THR A 121 12.40 -0.82 -9.03
C THR A 121 13.89 -1.14 -9.03
N ASN A 122 14.74 -0.11 -9.00
CA ASN A 122 16.19 -0.31 -8.91
C ASN A 122 16.62 -0.90 -7.56
N VAL A 123 15.92 -0.56 -6.46
CA VAL A 123 16.15 -1.20 -5.15
C VAL A 123 15.87 -2.71 -5.22
N TYR A 124 14.75 -3.10 -5.85
CA TYR A 124 14.41 -4.51 -6.05
C TYR A 124 15.48 -5.25 -6.87
N TYR A 125 15.83 -4.72 -8.04
CA TYR A 125 16.81 -5.41 -8.92
C TYR A 125 18.22 -5.36 -8.34
N PHE A 126 18.60 -4.32 -7.62
CA PHE A 126 19.84 -4.27 -6.86
C PHE A 126 19.87 -5.43 -5.86
N LEU A 127 18.90 -5.52 -4.97
CA LEU A 127 18.83 -6.61 -3.99
C LEU A 127 18.82 -7.98 -4.67
N ALA A 128 17.95 -8.21 -5.67
CA ALA A 128 17.77 -9.49 -6.34
C ALA A 128 19.05 -10.04 -7.00
N ASN A 129 19.95 -9.16 -7.43
CA ASN A 129 21.21 -9.55 -8.05
C ASN A 129 22.38 -9.58 -7.06
N MET A 130 22.37 -8.71 -6.06
CA MET A 130 23.45 -8.60 -5.09
C MET A 130 23.42 -9.68 -4.00
N VAL A 131 22.29 -10.39 -3.81
CA VAL A 131 22.17 -11.46 -2.81
C VAL A 131 22.40 -12.87 -3.39
N LYS A 132 22.69 -12.99 -4.67
CA LYS A 132 23.03 -14.29 -5.29
C LYS A 132 24.39 -14.75 -4.75
N PRO A 133 24.49 -15.92 -4.09
CA PRO A 133 25.77 -16.38 -3.57
C PRO A 133 26.78 -16.65 -4.69
N GLY A 134 28.00 -16.20 -4.50
CA GLY A 134 29.13 -16.55 -5.35
C GLY A 134 29.68 -17.94 -5.02
N ALA A 135 30.73 -18.38 -5.75
CA ALA A 135 31.40 -19.67 -5.55
C ALA A 135 32.00 -19.85 -4.15
N ASP A 136 32.29 -18.74 -3.45
CA ASP A 136 32.83 -18.69 -2.08
C ASP A 136 31.73 -18.57 -1.00
N ASN A 137 30.46 -18.77 -1.36
CA ASN A 137 29.28 -18.54 -0.51
C ASN A 137 29.12 -17.11 0.00
N LYS A 138 29.91 -16.15 -0.49
CA LYS A 138 29.71 -14.74 -0.21
C LYS A 138 28.78 -14.12 -1.22
N THR A 139 27.97 -13.16 -0.76
CA THR A 139 27.11 -12.43 -1.66
C THR A 139 27.85 -11.19 -2.21
N PRO A 140 27.57 -10.78 -3.47
CA PRO A 140 28.08 -9.50 -3.99
C PRO A 140 27.72 -8.31 -3.08
N LEU A 141 26.59 -8.37 -2.37
CA LEU A 141 26.15 -7.36 -1.41
C LEU A 141 27.18 -7.18 -0.27
N GLU A 142 27.68 -8.28 0.29
CA GLU A 142 28.72 -8.20 1.34
C GLU A 142 29.98 -7.52 0.82
N GLY A 143 30.41 -7.85 -0.40
CA GLY A 143 31.57 -7.23 -1.04
C GLY A 143 31.36 -5.74 -1.35
N TYR A 144 30.17 -5.36 -1.76
CA TYR A 144 29.80 -3.98 -2.01
C TYR A 144 29.84 -3.14 -0.72
N ILE A 145 29.19 -3.63 0.33
CA ILE A 145 29.11 -2.96 1.63
C ILE A 145 30.49 -2.78 2.27
N ALA A 146 31.34 -3.80 2.15
CA ALA A 146 32.72 -3.72 2.68
C ALA A 146 33.56 -2.61 2.02
N LYS A 147 33.23 -2.20 0.79
CA LYS A 147 33.90 -1.12 0.05
C LYS A 147 33.33 0.28 0.37
N LEU A 148 32.13 0.36 0.97
CA LEU A 148 31.52 1.64 1.34
C LEU A 148 32.35 2.32 2.44
N ASP A 149 32.41 3.63 2.38
CA ASP A 149 32.98 4.45 3.46
C ASP A 149 32.23 4.21 4.77
N ASP A 150 32.93 4.26 5.90
CA ASP A 150 32.31 4.02 7.23
C ASP A 150 31.23 5.06 7.58
N THR A 151 31.27 6.22 6.95
CA THR A 151 30.26 7.28 7.09
C THR A 151 29.04 7.08 6.19
N HIS A 152 29.09 6.10 5.27
CA HIS A 152 27.98 5.87 4.33
C HIS A 152 26.72 5.39 5.06
N PRO A 153 25.56 6.07 4.90
CA PRO A 153 24.37 5.79 5.71
C PRO A 153 23.81 4.37 5.53
N ALA A 154 24.01 3.73 4.38
CA ALA A 154 23.61 2.35 4.15
C ALA A 154 24.33 1.36 5.07
N LYS A 155 25.59 1.63 5.43
CA LYS A 155 26.40 0.73 6.25
C LYS A 155 25.87 0.62 7.68
N SER A 156 25.37 1.71 8.25
CA SER A 156 24.85 1.73 9.61
C SER A 156 23.59 0.86 9.81
N LEU A 157 22.80 0.65 8.76
CA LEU A 157 21.56 -0.14 8.84
C LEU A 157 21.81 -1.64 8.87
N LEU A 158 22.97 -2.12 8.48
CA LEU A 158 23.27 -3.55 8.33
C LEU A 158 23.82 -4.21 9.58
N GLY A 159 24.03 -3.48 10.68
CA GLY A 159 24.58 -4.04 11.91
C GLY A 159 23.80 -5.26 12.44
N ILE A 160 22.48 -5.34 12.26
CA ILE A 160 21.66 -6.50 12.62
C ILE A 160 21.98 -7.70 11.71
N THR A 161 22.25 -7.45 10.45
CA THR A 161 22.52 -8.51 9.47
C THR A 161 23.92 -9.08 9.60
N ASP A 162 24.88 -8.29 10.06
CA ASP A 162 26.27 -8.71 10.22
C ASP A 162 26.44 -9.76 11.31
N VAL A 163 25.63 -9.67 12.37
CA VAL A 163 25.66 -10.65 13.49
C VAL A 163 24.77 -11.87 13.24
N ALA A 164 23.90 -11.84 12.24
CA ALA A 164 22.99 -12.94 11.97
C ALA A 164 23.69 -14.08 11.20
N PRO A 165 23.40 -15.38 11.54
CA PRO A 165 23.89 -16.53 10.77
C PRO A 165 23.46 -16.43 9.30
N SER A 166 24.25 -17.01 8.38
CA SER A 166 24.00 -16.96 6.93
C SER A 166 22.60 -17.43 6.51
N ARG A 167 22.11 -18.51 7.15
CA ARG A 167 20.76 -19.03 6.92
C ARG A 167 19.66 -18.01 7.30
N THR A 168 19.84 -17.30 8.41
CA THR A 168 18.91 -16.27 8.88
C THR A 168 18.95 -15.07 7.93
N ARG A 169 20.14 -14.63 7.50
CA ARG A 169 20.29 -13.57 6.49
C ARG A 169 19.59 -13.88 5.18
N SER A 170 19.72 -15.12 4.68
CA SER A 170 19.01 -15.55 3.47
C SER A 170 17.50 -15.42 3.58
N SER A 171 16.94 -15.65 4.77
CA SER A 171 15.52 -15.46 5.02
C SER A 171 15.14 -13.95 4.99
N PHE A 172 15.98 -13.07 5.55
CA PHE A 172 15.77 -11.61 5.45
C PHE A 172 15.76 -11.14 4.00
N TYR A 173 16.69 -11.63 3.16
CA TYR A 173 16.74 -11.32 1.74
C TYR A 173 15.48 -11.79 1.01
N THR A 174 15.01 -12.99 1.30
CA THR A 174 13.79 -13.55 0.67
C THR A 174 12.55 -12.73 1.06
N SER A 175 12.42 -12.34 2.34
CA SER A 175 11.32 -11.47 2.80
C SER A 175 11.38 -10.12 2.10
N ALA A 176 12.53 -9.46 2.08
CA ALA A 176 12.72 -8.15 1.45
C ALA A 176 12.40 -8.17 -0.06
N LEU A 177 12.82 -9.23 -0.78
CA LEU A 177 12.47 -9.43 -2.18
C LEU A 177 10.95 -9.63 -2.37
N THR A 178 10.30 -10.34 -1.45
CA THR A 178 8.85 -10.55 -1.49
C THR A 178 8.10 -9.23 -1.33
N THR A 179 8.49 -8.41 -0.38
CA THR A 179 7.92 -7.07 -0.13
C THR A 179 8.11 -6.14 -1.31
N LEU A 180 9.32 -6.11 -1.89
CA LEU A 180 9.63 -5.23 -3.01
C LEU A 180 9.15 -5.75 -4.39
N ARG A 181 8.69 -7.00 -4.48
CA ARG A 181 8.32 -7.66 -5.76
C ARG A 181 7.34 -6.85 -6.61
N LEU A 182 6.45 -6.10 -5.97
CA LEU A 182 5.45 -5.31 -6.65
C LEU A 182 6.08 -4.24 -7.57
N PHE A 183 7.21 -3.68 -7.16
CA PHE A 183 7.95 -2.66 -7.92
C PHE A 183 8.77 -3.24 -9.10
N ALA A 184 8.80 -4.56 -9.27
CA ALA A 184 9.46 -5.20 -10.41
C ALA A 184 8.59 -5.26 -11.67
N THR A 185 7.29 -4.96 -11.57
CA THR A 185 6.38 -4.97 -12.73
C THR A 185 6.50 -3.67 -13.52
N ASN A 186 6.46 -3.75 -14.85
CA ASN A 186 6.63 -2.58 -15.72
C ASN A 186 5.59 -1.49 -15.45
N ASP A 187 4.34 -1.87 -15.22
CA ASP A 187 3.25 -0.94 -14.93
C ASP A 187 3.57 -0.08 -13.69
N ILE A 188 3.91 -0.74 -12.58
CA ILE A 188 4.23 -0.04 -11.33
C ILE A 188 5.55 0.73 -11.44
N ALA A 189 6.55 0.15 -12.08
CA ALA A 189 7.83 0.82 -12.29
C ALA A 189 7.67 2.12 -13.09
N SER A 190 6.79 2.12 -14.10
CA SER A 190 6.53 3.31 -14.92
C SER A 190 5.91 4.44 -14.11
N VAL A 191 4.99 4.15 -13.18
CA VAL A 191 4.28 5.15 -12.36
C VAL A 191 5.00 5.50 -11.06
N SER A 192 5.94 4.66 -10.61
CA SER A 192 6.71 4.91 -9.38
C SER A 192 8.17 5.33 -9.61
N GLY A 193 8.61 5.40 -10.88
CA GLY A 193 9.98 5.76 -11.23
C GLY A 193 10.30 7.25 -11.22
N THR A 194 9.29 8.10 -11.36
CA THR A 194 9.43 9.57 -11.42
C THR A 194 8.32 10.25 -10.63
N SER A 195 8.52 11.53 -10.27
CA SER A 195 7.50 12.35 -9.61
C SER A 195 7.02 13.45 -10.54
N ASP A 196 5.73 13.45 -10.92
CA ASP A 196 5.12 14.48 -11.76
C ASP A 196 4.45 15.58 -10.93
N PHE A 197 4.27 15.37 -9.63
CA PHE A 197 3.62 16.31 -8.70
C PHE A 197 4.20 16.20 -7.29
N ASP A 198 3.99 17.24 -6.51
CA ASP A 198 4.36 17.27 -5.10
C ASP A 198 3.13 17.08 -4.20
N PHE A 199 3.26 16.27 -3.14
CA PHE A 199 2.19 15.97 -2.20
C PHE A 199 1.76 17.16 -1.34
N THR A 200 2.64 18.13 -1.12
CA THR A 200 2.37 19.30 -0.27
C THR A 200 1.65 20.42 -1.02
N THR A 201 1.70 20.41 -2.34
CA THR A 201 1.05 21.42 -3.19
C THR A 201 -0.47 21.52 -2.95
N ILE A 202 -1.10 20.40 -2.58
CA ILE A 202 -2.54 20.34 -2.26
C ILE A 202 -2.93 21.19 -1.05
N ALA A 203 -1.97 21.50 -0.17
CA ALA A 203 -2.18 22.38 0.97
C ALA A 203 -1.97 23.87 0.63
N GLN A 204 -1.56 24.18 -0.61
CA GLN A 204 -1.21 25.53 -1.06
C GLN A 204 -2.20 26.07 -2.11
N LYS A 205 -2.75 25.20 -2.94
CA LYS A 205 -3.73 25.55 -3.99
C LYS A 205 -4.83 24.51 -4.11
N LYS A 206 -5.91 24.87 -4.82
CA LYS A 206 -7.01 23.95 -5.11
C LYS A 206 -6.51 22.80 -5.96
N GLN A 207 -6.36 21.63 -5.36
CA GLN A 207 -5.87 20.42 -6.03
C GLN A 207 -6.68 19.20 -5.60
N ALA A 208 -6.96 18.31 -6.54
CA ALA A 208 -7.60 17.03 -6.30
C ALA A 208 -6.74 15.91 -6.88
N ILE A 209 -6.41 14.93 -6.06
CA ILE A 209 -5.58 13.78 -6.42
C ILE A 209 -6.44 12.52 -6.36
N PHE A 210 -6.48 11.78 -7.47
CA PHE A 210 -7.20 10.50 -7.58
C PHE A 210 -6.22 9.35 -7.74
N TYR A 211 -6.35 8.34 -6.90
CA TYR A 211 -5.68 7.05 -7.02
C TYR A 211 -6.67 6.04 -7.57
N ILE A 212 -6.58 5.72 -8.86
CA ILE A 212 -7.47 4.77 -9.54
C ILE A 212 -6.83 3.38 -9.51
N LEU A 213 -7.57 2.40 -9.05
CA LEU A 213 -7.14 1.00 -8.90
C LEU A 213 -7.98 0.07 -9.77
N PRO A 214 -7.41 -1.06 -10.25
CA PRO A 214 -8.22 -2.14 -10.80
C PRO A 214 -9.07 -2.78 -9.69
N ASP A 215 -10.39 -2.80 -9.88
CA ASP A 215 -11.35 -3.34 -8.90
C ASP A 215 -11.12 -4.84 -8.56
N GLN A 216 -10.65 -5.61 -9.55
CA GLN A 216 -10.43 -7.06 -9.43
C GLN A 216 -9.07 -7.43 -8.79
N LYS A 217 -8.14 -6.47 -8.61
CA LYS A 217 -6.76 -6.74 -8.18
C LYS A 217 -6.45 -6.06 -6.85
N THR A 218 -6.71 -6.75 -5.76
CA THR A 218 -6.35 -6.27 -4.40
C THR A 218 -4.84 -6.08 -4.21
N SER A 219 -4.01 -6.68 -5.09
CA SER A 219 -2.54 -6.57 -5.06
C SER A 219 -1.99 -5.14 -5.24
N TYR A 220 -2.79 -4.20 -5.72
CA TYR A 220 -2.36 -2.80 -5.88
C TYR A 220 -2.67 -1.91 -4.66
N TYR A 221 -3.54 -2.35 -3.74
CA TYR A 221 -3.84 -1.58 -2.52
C TYR A 221 -2.61 -1.24 -1.67
N PRO A 222 -1.57 -2.10 -1.54
CA PRO A 222 -0.34 -1.72 -0.84
C PRO A 222 0.29 -0.44 -1.38
N ILE A 223 0.28 -0.23 -2.71
CA ILE A 223 0.86 0.99 -3.31
C ILE A 223 0.07 2.22 -2.89
N VAL A 224 -1.27 2.17 -2.98
CA VAL A 224 -2.10 3.31 -2.59
C VAL A 224 -2.02 3.56 -1.09
N THR A 225 -1.94 2.50 -0.28
CA THR A 225 -1.70 2.64 1.16
C THR A 225 -0.39 3.39 1.44
N LEU A 226 0.70 3.04 0.73
CA LEU A 226 1.99 3.73 0.82
C LEU A 226 1.87 5.20 0.40
N LEU A 227 1.21 5.48 -0.73
CA LEU A 227 1.03 6.84 -1.24
C LEU A 227 0.22 7.71 -0.27
N VAL A 228 -0.92 7.20 0.23
CA VAL A 228 -1.78 7.90 1.20
C VAL A 228 -1.02 8.15 2.49
N ASN A 229 -0.28 7.15 2.99
CA ASN A 229 0.46 7.28 4.24
C ASN A 229 1.62 8.27 4.10
N GLN A 230 2.42 8.17 3.03
CA GLN A 230 3.52 9.11 2.78
C GLN A 230 2.99 10.54 2.57
N GLN A 231 1.88 10.69 1.83
CA GLN A 231 1.26 12.00 1.65
C GLN A 231 0.82 12.61 2.99
N TYR A 232 0.23 11.80 3.88
CA TYR A 232 -0.17 12.24 5.21
C TYR A 232 1.06 12.74 6.01
N GLU A 233 2.15 11.96 6.07
CA GLU A 233 3.34 12.35 6.83
C GLU A 233 3.95 13.66 6.31
N LEU A 234 4.08 13.80 4.98
CA LEU A 234 4.60 15.02 4.37
C LEU A 234 3.70 16.23 4.61
N LEU A 235 2.37 16.05 4.64
CA LEU A 235 1.43 17.12 4.98
C LEU A 235 1.53 17.51 6.46
N VAL A 236 1.76 16.55 7.36
CA VAL A 236 1.98 16.84 8.78
C VAL A 236 3.28 17.64 8.98
N ASP A 237 4.36 17.23 8.30
CA ASP A 237 5.63 17.97 8.39
C ASP A 237 5.50 19.37 7.79
N TYR A 238 4.82 19.50 6.65
CA TYR A 238 4.50 20.79 6.06
C TYR A 238 3.66 21.67 7.01
N ALA A 239 2.67 21.09 7.70
CA ALA A 239 1.87 21.82 8.68
C ALA A 239 2.72 22.32 9.86
N LYS A 240 3.66 21.51 10.38
CA LYS A 240 4.59 21.91 11.46
C LYS A 240 5.42 23.14 11.07
N GLU A 241 5.89 23.21 9.82
CA GLU A 241 6.62 24.35 9.29
C GLU A 241 5.74 25.61 9.10
N HIS A 242 4.41 25.44 9.04
CA HIS A 242 3.44 26.50 8.79
C HIS A 242 2.51 26.78 10.00
N GLY A 243 3.04 26.75 11.21
CA GLY A 243 2.30 27.07 12.43
C GLY A 243 1.39 25.95 12.95
N ASN A 244 1.78 24.69 12.70
CA ASN A 244 1.09 23.47 13.09
C ASN A 244 -0.30 23.30 12.44
N ARG A 245 -0.54 23.95 11.30
CA ARG A 245 -1.80 23.78 10.55
C ARG A 245 -1.60 24.05 9.07
N LEU A 246 -2.23 23.22 8.24
CA LEU A 246 -2.21 23.41 6.79
C LEU A 246 -2.96 24.70 6.41
N PRO A 247 -2.40 25.51 5.48
CA PRO A 247 -3.09 26.70 4.92
C PRO A 247 -4.44 26.35 4.29
N ILE A 248 -4.48 25.28 3.51
CA ILE A 248 -5.70 24.69 2.94
C ILE A 248 -5.92 23.34 3.59
N ARG A 249 -7.13 23.12 4.14
CA ARG A 249 -7.49 21.81 4.70
C ARG A 249 -7.48 20.74 3.62
N VAL A 250 -6.98 19.54 3.97
CA VAL A 250 -6.93 18.39 3.06
C VAL A 250 -7.86 17.29 3.56
N ASN A 251 -8.68 16.75 2.65
CA ASN A 251 -9.64 15.69 2.94
C ASN A 251 -9.26 14.43 2.17
N PHE A 252 -9.00 13.35 2.87
CA PHE A 252 -8.82 12.02 2.32
C PHE A 252 -10.17 11.30 2.25
N PHE A 253 -10.58 10.89 1.06
CA PHE A 253 -11.75 10.05 0.80
C PHE A 253 -11.25 8.66 0.43
N LEU A 254 -11.26 7.75 1.40
CA LEU A 254 -10.72 6.40 1.25
C LEU A 254 -11.87 5.42 1.00
N ASP A 255 -12.23 5.28 -0.28
CA ASP A 255 -13.27 4.33 -0.68
C ASP A 255 -12.75 2.89 -0.56
N GLU A 256 -13.62 1.97 -0.19
CA GLU A 256 -13.26 0.58 0.14
C GLU A 256 -12.07 0.48 1.12
N PHE A 257 -12.08 1.29 2.18
CA PHE A 257 -11.01 1.31 3.19
C PHE A 257 -10.74 -0.08 3.80
N GLY A 258 -11.75 -0.93 3.83
CA GLY A 258 -11.62 -2.34 4.21
C GLY A 258 -10.60 -3.13 3.37
N ASN A 259 -10.29 -2.72 2.13
CA ASN A 259 -9.34 -3.38 1.25
C ASN A 259 -7.90 -2.85 1.36
N PHE A 260 -7.67 -1.71 2.01
CA PHE A 260 -6.32 -1.20 2.24
C PHE A 260 -5.47 -2.21 3.02
N THR A 261 -4.16 -2.19 2.81
CA THR A 261 -3.25 -2.81 3.79
C THR A 261 -3.29 -2.01 5.08
N ALA A 262 -2.97 -2.65 6.21
CA ALA A 262 -2.98 -1.95 7.48
C ALA A 262 -2.02 -0.75 7.44
N ILE A 263 -2.54 0.44 7.74
CA ILE A 263 -1.74 1.66 7.89
C ILE A 263 -1.15 1.65 9.29
N SER A 264 0.18 1.72 9.38
CA SER A 264 0.87 1.76 10.68
C SER A 264 0.43 2.97 11.50
N ASP A 265 0.14 2.72 12.79
CA ASP A 265 -0.24 3.75 13.76
C ASP A 265 -1.44 4.62 13.33
N ILE A 266 -2.37 4.07 12.54
CA ILE A 266 -3.56 4.77 12.03
C ILE A 266 -4.37 5.44 13.15
N GLN A 267 -4.47 4.79 14.32
CA GLN A 267 -5.17 5.33 15.48
C GLN A 267 -4.57 6.65 15.96
N ALA A 268 -3.23 6.74 16.01
CA ALA A 268 -2.53 7.97 16.38
C ALA A 268 -2.73 9.05 15.31
N LYS A 269 -2.62 8.67 14.02
CA LYS A 269 -2.81 9.59 12.89
C LYS A 269 -4.21 10.20 12.89
N LEU A 270 -5.26 9.41 13.06
CA LEU A 270 -6.64 9.90 13.13
C LEU A 270 -6.88 10.83 14.31
N THR A 271 -6.25 10.56 15.45
CA THR A 271 -6.39 11.37 16.67
C THR A 271 -5.83 12.79 16.46
N VAL A 272 -4.69 12.94 15.80
CA VAL A 272 -4.00 14.23 15.65
C VAL A 272 -4.32 14.96 14.34
N ALA A 273 -4.76 14.26 13.30
CA ALA A 273 -4.97 14.78 11.94
C ALA A 273 -5.81 16.07 11.92
N ARG A 274 -6.87 16.13 12.71
CA ARG A 274 -7.76 17.29 12.80
C ARG A 274 -7.01 18.57 13.20
N GLY A 275 -6.06 18.47 14.12
CA GLY A 275 -5.24 19.59 14.58
C GLY A 275 -4.44 20.21 13.44
N TYR A 276 -3.88 19.39 12.58
CA TYR A 276 -3.12 19.81 11.41
C TYR A 276 -3.99 20.29 10.23
N GLY A 277 -5.31 20.14 10.29
CA GLY A 277 -6.21 20.50 9.20
C GLY A 277 -6.38 19.36 8.18
N ILE A 278 -6.16 18.12 8.58
CA ILE A 278 -6.37 16.92 7.77
C ILE A 278 -7.64 16.21 8.24
N ARG A 279 -8.47 15.74 7.31
CA ARG A 279 -9.66 14.93 7.58
C ARG A 279 -9.63 13.64 6.82
N PHE A 280 -10.07 12.56 7.48
CA PHE A 280 -10.27 11.25 6.86
C PHE A 280 -11.77 10.97 6.75
N ASN A 281 -12.18 10.54 5.56
CA ASN A 281 -13.51 10.02 5.27
C ASN A 281 -13.32 8.56 4.86
N LEU A 282 -13.68 7.63 5.74
CA LEU A 282 -13.47 6.20 5.58
C LEU A 282 -14.79 5.57 5.12
N PHE A 283 -14.76 4.85 4.00
CA PHE A 283 -15.91 4.12 3.49
C PHE A 283 -15.64 2.62 3.63
N ILE A 284 -16.52 1.94 4.33
CA ILE A 284 -16.42 0.50 4.59
C ILE A 284 -17.76 -0.17 4.33
N GLN A 285 -17.73 -1.42 3.95
CA GLN A 285 -18.95 -2.21 3.69
C GLN A 285 -19.42 -2.91 4.96
N ASP A 286 -18.48 -3.39 5.79
CA ASP A 286 -18.76 -4.08 7.04
C ASP A 286 -17.69 -3.75 8.10
N MET A 287 -18.10 -3.67 9.37
CA MET A 287 -17.18 -3.41 10.49
C MET A 287 -16.19 -4.56 10.73
N ALA A 288 -16.58 -5.78 10.41
CA ALA A 288 -15.70 -6.96 10.47
C ALA A 288 -14.42 -6.76 9.65
N GLN A 289 -14.47 -6.00 8.53
CA GLN A 289 -13.29 -5.68 7.72
C GLN A 289 -12.22 -4.88 8.49
N LEU A 290 -12.64 -4.05 9.45
CA LEU A 290 -11.69 -3.33 10.31
C LEU A 290 -11.08 -4.28 11.36
N GLU A 291 -11.89 -5.14 11.97
CA GLU A 291 -11.43 -6.08 13.00
C GLU A 291 -10.50 -7.14 12.42
N ASP A 292 -10.72 -7.58 11.20
CA ASP A 292 -9.83 -8.52 10.49
C ASP A 292 -8.45 -7.90 10.18
N LYS A 293 -8.41 -6.60 9.94
CA LYS A 293 -7.21 -5.88 9.51
C LYS A 293 -6.43 -5.26 10.66
N TYR A 294 -7.16 -4.67 11.59
CA TYR A 294 -6.65 -4.07 12.81
C TYR A 294 -7.25 -4.86 13.97
N ASP A 295 -6.49 -5.22 14.98
CA ASP A 295 -7.08 -5.87 16.14
C ASP A 295 -8.30 -5.08 16.66
N LYS A 296 -9.14 -5.75 17.44
CA LYS A 296 -10.42 -5.18 17.92
C LYS A 296 -10.23 -3.85 18.70
N ASN A 297 -9.12 -3.68 19.40
CA ASN A 297 -8.86 -2.45 20.15
C ASN A 297 -8.56 -1.29 19.21
N VAL A 298 -7.69 -1.52 18.21
CA VAL A 298 -7.35 -0.51 17.20
C VAL A 298 -8.59 -0.18 16.37
N ALA A 299 -9.40 -1.16 15.96
CA ALA A 299 -10.67 -0.94 15.25
C ALA A 299 -11.62 -0.05 16.07
N ASN A 300 -11.75 -0.29 17.37
CA ASN A 300 -12.57 0.54 18.27
C ASN A 300 -12.02 1.98 18.38
N ILE A 301 -10.71 2.17 18.40
CA ILE A 301 -10.09 3.50 18.42
C ILE A 301 -10.35 4.23 17.08
N ILE A 302 -10.22 3.54 15.94
CA ILE A 302 -10.58 4.10 14.62
C ILE A 302 -12.02 4.58 14.63
N MET A 303 -12.95 3.72 15.04
CA MET A 303 -14.36 4.02 15.14
C MET A 303 -14.66 5.19 16.10
N GLY A 304 -13.95 5.25 17.24
CA GLY A 304 -14.09 6.33 18.23
C GLY A 304 -13.62 7.68 17.72
N ASN A 305 -12.63 7.73 16.84
CA ASN A 305 -12.15 8.95 16.20
C ASN A 305 -13.09 9.46 15.09
N CYS A 306 -14.00 8.62 14.58
CA CYS A 306 -15.03 9.03 13.60
C CYS A 306 -16.20 9.72 14.33
N THR A 307 -16.20 11.04 14.32
CA THR A 307 -17.25 11.83 15.00
C THR A 307 -18.56 11.93 14.22
N VAL A 308 -18.54 11.65 12.93
CA VAL A 308 -19.71 11.64 12.05
C VAL A 308 -19.83 10.25 11.44
N TRP A 309 -20.99 9.64 11.56
CA TRP A 309 -21.32 8.36 11.00
C TRP A 309 -22.49 8.49 10.04
N VAL A 310 -22.34 7.94 8.84
CA VAL A 310 -23.41 7.87 7.85
C VAL A 310 -23.65 6.41 7.53
N TYR A 311 -24.79 5.89 7.93
CA TYR A 311 -25.20 4.53 7.64
C TYR A 311 -26.21 4.53 6.48
N LEU A 312 -25.91 3.76 5.45
CA LEU A 312 -26.77 3.58 4.28
C LEU A 312 -27.54 2.26 4.34
N ALA A 313 -26.78 1.16 4.46
CA ALA A 313 -27.24 -0.21 4.66
C ALA A 313 -26.03 -1.07 4.95
N ALA A 314 -26.21 -2.18 5.68
CA ALA A 314 -25.21 -3.22 5.85
C ALA A 314 -25.88 -4.60 5.87
N ALA A 315 -25.23 -5.60 5.28
CA ALA A 315 -25.68 -6.99 5.34
C ALA A 315 -25.24 -7.69 6.63
N GLY A 316 -24.13 -7.22 7.23
CA GLY A 316 -23.55 -7.83 8.43
C GLY A 316 -24.40 -7.59 9.68
N LYS A 317 -24.70 -8.68 10.40
CA LYS A 317 -25.47 -8.63 11.64
C LYS A 317 -24.76 -7.79 12.71
N GLU A 318 -23.46 -8.00 12.89
CA GLU A 318 -22.63 -7.29 13.87
C GLU A 318 -22.59 -5.78 13.61
N THR A 319 -22.51 -5.37 12.35
CA THR A 319 -22.58 -3.96 11.96
C THR A 319 -23.95 -3.36 12.33
N ASN A 320 -25.05 -4.08 12.07
CA ASN A 320 -26.39 -3.61 12.41
C ASN A 320 -26.61 -3.54 13.92
N GLU A 321 -26.08 -4.47 14.69
CA GLU A 321 -26.11 -4.44 16.17
C GLU A 321 -25.33 -3.25 16.73
N LEU A 322 -24.13 -2.97 16.16
CA LEU A 322 -23.33 -1.82 16.53
C LEU A 322 -24.07 -0.49 16.26
N ILE A 323 -24.66 -0.33 15.09
CA ILE A 323 -25.44 0.85 14.73
C ILE A 323 -26.65 1.01 15.64
N SER A 324 -27.41 -0.07 15.88
CA SER A 324 -28.54 -0.09 16.81
C SER A 324 -28.15 0.38 18.21
N SER A 325 -27.03 -0.13 18.72
CA SER A 325 -26.48 0.27 20.03
C SER A 325 -26.09 1.75 20.07
N LYS A 326 -25.48 2.28 19.00
CA LYS A 326 -25.09 3.70 18.89
C LYS A 326 -26.28 4.65 18.85
N LEU A 327 -27.40 4.22 18.31
CA LEU A 327 -28.64 5.00 18.26
C LEU A 327 -29.26 5.22 19.64
N GLY A 328 -29.00 4.30 20.56
CA GLY A 328 -29.54 4.34 21.91
C GLY A 328 -30.96 3.78 22.02
N LYS A 329 -31.56 3.98 23.18
CA LYS A 329 -32.87 3.41 23.57
C LYS A 329 -33.85 4.50 23.97
N TYR A 330 -35.11 4.21 23.79
CA TYR A 330 -36.19 4.99 24.35
C TYR A 330 -37.12 4.13 25.24
N THR A 331 -37.80 4.74 26.16
CA THR A 331 -38.71 4.03 27.03
C THR A 331 -40.06 3.86 26.36
N THR A 332 -40.56 2.64 26.26
CA THR A 332 -41.89 2.29 25.74
C THR A 332 -42.68 1.51 26.77
N LEU A 333 -44.01 1.49 26.62
CA LEU A 333 -44.89 0.71 27.43
C LEU A 333 -45.12 -0.66 26.77
N LYS A 334 -44.77 -1.70 27.50
CA LYS A 334 -45.08 -3.10 27.10
C LYS A 334 -46.32 -3.57 27.82
N TYR A 335 -47.29 -3.97 27.05
CA TYR A 335 -48.52 -4.56 27.58
C TYR A 335 -48.43 -6.09 27.47
N SER A 336 -48.60 -6.76 28.60
CA SER A 336 -48.77 -8.20 28.61
C SER A 336 -50.18 -8.57 29.12
N SER A 337 -50.84 -9.45 28.41
CA SER A 337 -52.09 -10.05 28.83
C SER A 337 -51.87 -11.53 29.11
N SER A 338 -52.23 -11.94 30.31
CA SER A 338 -52.23 -13.39 30.66
C SER A 338 -53.67 -13.81 30.86
N GLY A 339 -54.08 -14.88 30.16
CA GLY A 339 -55.37 -15.49 30.34
C GLY A 339 -55.21 -16.97 30.75
N ASN A 340 -55.80 -17.35 31.85
CA ASN A 340 -55.82 -18.76 32.25
C ASN A 340 -57.23 -19.36 32.02
N LYS A 341 -57.32 -20.39 31.15
CA LYS A 341 -58.52 -21.16 30.92
C LYS A 341 -58.28 -22.56 31.48
N ALA A 342 -58.61 -22.76 32.77
CA ALA A 342 -58.65 -24.09 33.31
C ALA A 342 -60.06 -24.66 33.19
N ARG A 343 -60.18 -25.98 32.97
CA ARG A 343 -61.44 -26.69 32.63
C ARG A 343 -62.50 -26.67 33.75
N TYR A 344 -62.13 -26.22 34.96
CA TYR A 344 -62.96 -26.21 36.14
C TYR A 344 -62.82 -24.92 37.01
N SER A 345 -62.25 -23.82 36.46
CA SER A 345 -62.17 -22.58 37.19
C SER A 345 -62.65 -21.39 36.33
N ASN A 346 -63.12 -20.35 36.93
CA ASN A 346 -63.48 -19.12 36.22
C ASN A 346 -62.28 -18.56 35.46
N PRO A 347 -62.45 -18.19 34.19
CA PRO A 347 -61.37 -17.56 33.43
C PRO A 347 -60.94 -16.25 34.09
N SER A 348 -59.66 -16.17 34.38
CA SER A 348 -59.07 -14.90 34.88
C SER A 348 -58.17 -14.30 33.79
N SER A 349 -58.35 -13.02 33.55
CA SER A 349 -57.46 -12.23 32.66
C SER A 349 -56.76 -11.17 33.49
N GLY A 350 -55.42 -11.15 33.41
CA GLY A 350 -54.58 -10.12 34.02
C GLY A 350 -53.97 -9.24 32.92
N PHE A 351 -54.08 -7.92 33.08
CA PHE A 351 -53.33 -6.95 32.28
C PHE A 351 -52.24 -6.36 33.14
N SER A 352 -51.00 -6.40 32.59
CA SER A 352 -49.85 -5.73 33.20
C SER A 352 -49.24 -4.79 32.17
N SER A 353 -48.92 -3.58 32.60
CA SER A 353 -48.13 -2.62 31.82
C SER A 353 -46.80 -2.41 32.50
N GLN A 354 -45.70 -2.55 31.75
CA GLN A 354 -44.37 -2.35 32.24
C GLN A 354 -43.60 -1.38 31.32
N LEU A 355 -42.81 -0.51 31.89
CA LEU A 355 -41.87 0.32 31.12
C LEU A 355 -40.70 -0.55 30.69
N GLU A 356 -40.40 -0.56 29.41
CA GLU A 356 -39.28 -1.30 28.82
C GLU A 356 -38.45 -0.35 27.94
N GLY A 357 -37.11 -0.49 28.00
CA GLY A 357 -36.22 0.23 27.09
C GLY A 357 -36.14 -0.49 25.75
N ARG A 358 -36.63 0.16 24.67
CA ARG A 358 -36.53 -0.35 23.29
C ARG A 358 -35.45 0.43 22.55
N GLU A 359 -34.66 -0.24 21.71
CA GLU A 359 -33.76 0.43 20.77
C GLU A 359 -34.53 1.32 19.81
N LEU A 360 -33.99 2.50 19.48
CA LEU A 360 -34.59 3.43 18.50
C LEU A 360 -34.85 2.74 17.16
N LEU A 361 -33.87 1.94 16.68
CA LEU A 361 -34.00 1.00 15.59
C LEU A 361 -33.29 -0.29 16.00
N THR A 362 -33.98 -1.42 15.88
CA THR A 362 -33.39 -2.73 16.14
C THR A 362 -32.48 -3.13 14.97
N ALA A 363 -31.59 -4.09 15.18
CA ALA A 363 -30.73 -4.64 14.14
C ALA A 363 -31.54 -5.18 12.93
N ASP A 364 -32.71 -5.77 13.19
CA ASP A 364 -33.62 -6.28 12.14
C ASP A 364 -34.29 -5.17 11.35
N GLU A 365 -34.60 -4.04 11.98
CA GLU A 365 -35.14 -2.84 11.32
C GLU A 365 -34.05 -2.19 10.46
N LEU A 366 -32.82 -2.14 10.95
CA LEU A 366 -31.66 -1.65 10.20
C LEU A 366 -31.30 -2.54 8.99
N ALA A 367 -31.44 -3.85 9.11
CA ALA A 367 -31.25 -4.78 7.98
C ALA A 367 -32.25 -4.54 6.83
N ARG A 368 -33.41 -3.94 7.13
CA ARG A 368 -34.44 -3.55 6.16
C ARG A 368 -34.39 -2.06 5.78
N PHE A 369 -33.41 -1.34 6.33
CA PHE A 369 -33.23 0.09 6.03
C PHE A 369 -32.82 0.26 4.57
N ALA A 370 -33.64 0.96 3.79
CA ALA A 370 -33.47 1.02 2.33
C ALA A 370 -33.43 2.45 1.80
N ARG A 371 -32.86 2.59 0.61
CA ARG A 371 -32.91 3.84 -0.15
C ARG A 371 -34.38 4.33 -0.27
N PRO A 372 -34.62 5.65 -0.23
CA PRO A 372 -33.66 6.75 -0.31
C PRO A 372 -33.12 7.24 1.03
N TYR A 373 -33.36 6.52 2.11
CA TYR A 373 -32.99 6.99 3.45
C TYR A 373 -31.55 6.69 3.79
N GLN A 374 -30.97 7.58 4.57
CA GLN A 374 -29.68 7.42 5.24
C GLN A 374 -29.80 7.86 6.70
N LEU A 375 -29.06 7.20 7.56
CA LEU A 375 -29.02 7.54 8.98
C LEU A 375 -27.72 8.29 9.27
N VAL A 376 -27.83 9.47 9.86
CA VAL A 376 -26.68 10.31 10.21
C VAL A 376 -26.60 10.43 11.73
N MET A 377 -25.46 10.11 12.28
CA MET A 377 -25.14 10.21 13.69
C MET A 377 -23.93 11.12 13.85
N VAL A 378 -24.05 12.14 14.68
CA VAL A 378 -22.98 13.09 14.99
C VAL A 378 -22.75 13.04 16.49
N LEU A 379 -21.50 13.01 16.91
CA LEU A 379 -21.13 12.98 18.32
C LEU A 379 -21.68 14.22 19.04
N GLY A 380 -22.47 14.01 20.09
CA GLY A 380 -23.11 15.08 20.87
C GLY A 380 -24.46 15.54 20.33
N GLU A 381 -24.96 15.00 19.21
CA GLU A 381 -26.21 15.33 18.59
C GLU A 381 -27.17 14.14 18.54
N TYR A 382 -28.47 14.42 18.37
CA TYR A 382 -29.44 13.36 18.13
C TYR A 382 -29.29 12.75 16.74
N PRO A 383 -29.46 11.42 16.60
CA PRO A 383 -29.43 10.79 15.30
C PRO A 383 -30.57 11.28 14.40
N ALA A 384 -30.28 11.45 13.11
CA ALA A 384 -31.24 11.93 12.13
C ALA A 384 -31.38 10.94 10.97
N VAL A 385 -32.63 10.67 10.57
CA VAL A 385 -32.91 10.00 9.29
C VAL A 385 -33.04 11.08 8.22
N MET A 386 -32.21 10.99 7.20
CA MET A 386 -32.18 11.93 6.09
C MET A 386 -32.50 11.24 4.76
N VAL A 387 -32.97 12.00 3.80
CA VAL A 387 -33.18 11.49 2.43
C VAL A 387 -31.91 11.70 1.62
N SER A 388 -31.33 10.61 1.09
CA SER A 388 -30.25 10.65 0.12
C SER A 388 -30.84 10.78 -1.27
N TYR A 389 -30.66 11.93 -1.89
CA TYR A 389 -31.13 12.14 -3.27
C TYR A 389 -30.30 11.29 -4.25
N ASP A 390 -30.99 10.75 -5.25
CA ASP A 390 -30.36 10.11 -6.39
C ASP A 390 -29.49 11.14 -7.14
N LEU A 391 -28.24 10.76 -7.43
CA LEU A 391 -27.29 11.62 -8.13
C LEU A 391 -27.80 12.09 -9.50
N HIS A 392 -28.63 11.29 -10.17
CA HIS A 392 -29.27 11.68 -11.45
C HIS A 392 -30.18 12.90 -11.32
N LYS A 393 -30.79 13.09 -10.13
CA LYS A 393 -31.72 14.22 -9.84
C LYS A 393 -31.00 15.41 -9.24
N TRP A 394 -29.70 15.29 -8.91
CA TRP A 394 -28.95 16.35 -8.30
C TRP A 394 -28.56 17.41 -9.33
N GLN A 395 -28.66 18.69 -8.96
CA GLN A 395 -28.39 19.80 -9.87
C GLN A 395 -26.99 19.77 -10.52
N PHE A 396 -25.99 19.21 -9.84
CA PHE A 396 -24.64 19.01 -10.38
C PHE A 396 -24.54 17.91 -11.42
N ASN A 397 -25.60 17.09 -11.59
CA ASN A 397 -25.58 16.05 -12.63
C ASN A 397 -25.38 16.60 -14.05
N ARG A 398 -25.79 17.85 -14.30
CA ARG A 398 -25.51 18.54 -15.58
C ARG A 398 -24.02 18.63 -15.91
N PHE A 399 -23.13 18.58 -14.90
CA PHE A 399 -21.69 18.57 -15.07
C PHE A 399 -21.10 17.17 -14.95
N MET A 400 -21.73 16.31 -14.15
CA MET A 400 -21.28 14.93 -13.92
C MET A 400 -21.61 14.03 -15.12
N GLY A 401 -22.75 14.26 -15.77
CA GLY A 401 -23.15 13.49 -16.96
C GLY A 401 -23.62 12.07 -16.65
N LEU A 402 -24.13 11.81 -15.44
CA LEU A 402 -24.71 10.52 -15.08
C LEU A 402 -25.98 10.25 -15.90
N GLY A 403 -26.08 9.08 -16.51
CA GLY A 403 -27.21 8.59 -17.29
C GLY A 403 -27.55 7.13 -16.92
N ASN A 404 -28.07 6.40 -17.89
CA ASN A 404 -28.26 4.95 -17.71
C ASN A 404 -26.92 4.20 -17.79
N GLU A 405 -26.92 2.91 -17.50
CA GLU A 405 -25.68 2.10 -17.43
C GLU A 405 -24.89 2.11 -18.76
N SER A 406 -25.57 2.00 -19.89
CA SER A 406 -24.94 2.02 -21.21
C SER A 406 -24.27 3.37 -21.48
N HIS A 407 -24.98 4.47 -21.19
CA HIS A 407 -24.45 5.82 -21.29
C HIS A 407 -23.22 6.00 -20.39
N ASN A 408 -23.29 5.53 -19.15
CA ASN A 408 -22.19 5.67 -18.18
C ASN A 408 -20.93 4.93 -18.64
N LYS A 409 -21.07 3.71 -19.20
CA LYS A 409 -19.95 2.96 -19.77
C LYS A 409 -19.30 3.70 -20.96
N GLN A 410 -20.12 4.22 -21.86
CA GLN A 410 -19.61 5.01 -22.99
C GLN A 410 -18.93 6.29 -22.53
N TYR A 411 -19.51 6.99 -21.56
CA TYR A 411 -18.92 8.21 -21.00
C TYR A 411 -17.55 7.96 -20.35
N ILE A 412 -17.43 6.90 -19.56
CA ILE A 412 -16.14 6.48 -18.94
C ILE A 412 -15.10 6.22 -20.05
N GLN A 413 -15.48 5.49 -21.10
CA GLN A 413 -14.58 5.20 -22.22
C GLN A 413 -14.12 6.49 -22.92
N ILE A 414 -15.05 7.39 -23.24
CA ILE A 414 -14.72 8.68 -23.86
C ILE A 414 -13.75 9.49 -23.01
N VAL A 415 -13.97 9.56 -21.69
CA VAL A 415 -13.07 10.29 -20.78
C VAL A 415 -11.70 9.63 -20.73
N THR A 416 -11.65 8.29 -20.67
CA THR A 416 -10.39 7.55 -20.68
C THR A 416 -9.61 7.77 -21.96
N ASP A 417 -10.27 7.69 -23.11
CA ASP A 417 -9.64 7.86 -24.43
C ASP A 417 -9.18 9.31 -24.68
N SER A 418 -9.86 10.29 -24.06
CA SER A 418 -9.49 11.71 -24.16
C SER A 418 -8.22 12.07 -23.35
N ARG A 419 -7.78 11.21 -22.45
CA ARG A 419 -6.56 11.41 -21.65
C ARG A 419 -5.34 11.11 -22.50
N GLN A 420 -4.37 12.02 -22.48
CA GLN A 420 -3.10 11.85 -23.20
C GLN A 420 -2.21 10.82 -22.53
N ASP A 421 -1.49 10.07 -23.35
CA ASP A 421 -0.45 9.18 -22.86
C ASP A 421 0.72 10.01 -22.29
N LYS A 422 1.12 9.66 -21.11
CA LYS A 422 2.19 10.33 -20.36
C LYS A 422 3.44 9.48 -20.26
N ARG A 423 3.31 8.16 -20.43
CA ARG A 423 4.36 7.18 -20.18
C ARG A 423 4.36 6.08 -21.23
N ASP A 424 5.55 5.60 -21.54
CA ASP A 424 5.74 4.36 -22.31
C ASP A 424 5.95 3.21 -21.31
N THR A 425 4.89 2.43 -21.10
CA THR A 425 4.92 1.25 -20.21
C THR A 425 5.72 0.08 -20.80
N ASN A 426 6.02 0.11 -22.10
CA ASN A 426 6.84 -0.90 -22.79
C ASN A 426 8.33 -0.53 -22.80
N ALA A 427 8.69 0.69 -22.41
CA ALA A 427 10.08 1.11 -22.34
C ALA A 427 10.86 0.25 -21.33
N LYS A 428 12.07 -0.14 -21.73
CA LYS A 428 12.98 -0.82 -20.80
C LYS A 428 13.33 0.12 -19.65
N ILE A 429 13.08 -0.36 -18.43
CA ILE A 429 13.43 0.37 -17.22
C ILE A 429 14.96 0.45 -17.15
N PRO A 430 15.53 1.65 -16.99
CA PRO A 430 16.97 1.78 -16.80
C PRO A 430 17.35 1.20 -15.45
N LEU A 431 18.24 0.21 -15.44
CA LEU A 431 18.71 -0.44 -14.24
C LEU A 431 20.13 0.01 -13.87
N TRP A 432 20.36 0.20 -12.59
CA TRP A 432 21.69 0.43 -12.01
C TRP A 432 22.39 -0.93 -11.83
N GLU A 433 23.08 -1.35 -12.87
CA GLU A 433 23.64 -2.70 -12.97
C GLU A 433 25.00 -2.86 -12.27
N VAL A 434 25.19 -2.23 -11.13
CA VAL A 434 26.44 -2.24 -10.33
C VAL A 434 26.88 -3.67 -9.95
N TRP A 435 25.97 -4.63 -9.88
CA TRP A 435 26.28 -6.02 -9.61
C TRP A 435 27.17 -6.66 -10.70
N LYS A 436 27.16 -6.15 -11.93
CA LYS A 436 28.03 -6.63 -13.02
C LYS A 436 29.51 -6.33 -12.74
N GLU A 437 29.78 -5.27 -11.98
CA GLU A 437 31.14 -4.89 -11.56
C GLU A 437 31.61 -5.71 -10.35
N GLN A 438 30.68 -6.25 -9.56
CA GLN A 438 30.97 -7.04 -8.36
C GLN A 438 31.02 -8.54 -8.63
N THR A 439 30.42 -9.00 -9.73
CA THR A 439 30.51 -10.41 -10.15
C THR A 439 31.84 -10.62 -10.86
N PRO A 440 32.72 -11.51 -10.41
CA PRO A 440 33.89 -11.90 -11.20
C PRO A 440 33.38 -12.34 -12.58
N GLN A 441 33.91 -11.75 -13.63
CA GLN A 441 33.52 -12.16 -14.99
C GLN A 441 33.65 -13.68 -15.05
N ALA A 442 32.53 -14.34 -15.37
CA ALA A 442 32.52 -15.77 -15.50
C ALA A 442 33.56 -16.17 -16.53
N PRO A 443 34.24 -17.30 -16.36
CA PRO A 443 35.47 -17.67 -17.10
C PRO A 443 35.20 -18.06 -18.53
N GLN A 444 34.46 -17.31 -19.31
CA GLN A 444 34.36 -17.52 -20.77
C GLN A 444 35.73 -17.37 -21.44
N GLU A 445 36.58 -16.48 -20.93
CA GLU A 445 37.96 -16.37 -21.41
C GLU A 445 38.83 -17.58 -20.97
N ILE A 446 38.59 -18.12 -19.78
CA ILE A 446 39.37 -19.29 -19.30
C ILE A 446 38.97 -20.53 -20.07
N GLU A 447 37.69 -20.74 -20.33
CA GLU A 447 37.21 -21.89 -21.11
C GLU A 447 37.62 -21.78 -22.59
N TYR A 448 37.55 -20.59 -23.17
CA TYR A 448 38.00 -20.32 -24.53
C TYR A 448 39.51 -20.52 -24.66
N ASN A 449 40.30 -19.99 -23.74
CA ASN A 449 41.77 -20.19 -23.73
C ASN A 449 42.16 -21.63 -23.44
N TYR A 450 41.40 -22.36 -22.62
CA TYR A 450 41.59 -23.79 -22.39
C TYR A 450 41.31 -24.60 -23.67
N LEU A 451 40.22 -24.31 -24.36
CA LEU A 451 39.87 -24.96 -25.61
C LEU A 451 40.86 -24.62 -26.73
N LEU A 452 41.40 -23.40 -26.81
CA LEU A 452 42.48 -23.01 -27.73
C LEU A 452 43.77 -23.78 -27.46
N ARG A 453 44.22 -23.80 -26.19
CA ARG A 453 45.42 -24.57 -25.81
C ARG A 453 45.29 -26.07 -26.06
N ARG A 454 44.08 -26.62 -25.88
CA ARG A 454 43.80 -28.04 -26.19
C ARG A 454 43.78 -28.30 -27.69
N LYS A 455 43.38 -27.34 -28.51
CA LYS A 455 43.45 -27.41 -29.96
C LYS A 455 44.91 -27.34 -30.47
N GLU A 456 45.67 -26.38 -29.96
CA GLU A 456 47.11 -26.21 -30.25
C GLU A 456 47.94 -27.41 -29.81
N ALA A 457 47.65 -28.02 -28.65
CA ALA A 457 48.32 -29.23 -28.17
C ALA A 457 47.98 -30.46 -29.04
N LYS A 458 46.80 -30.54 -29.61
CA LYS A 458 46.40 -31.58 -30.58
C LYS A 458 47.06 -31.39 -31.95
N GLU A 459 47.24 -30.16 -32.38
CA GLU A 459 47.86 -29.81 -33.67
C GLU A 459 49.39 -30.00 -33.65
N ASN A 460 50.06 -29.82 -32.50
CA ASN A 460 51.52 -29.89 -32.38
C ASN A 460 52.07 -31.27 -32.04
N ASN A 461 51.26 -32.33 -31.95
CA ASN A 461 51.68 -33.76 -31.72
C ASN A 461 52.57 -33.92 -30.47
N GLU A 462 52.60 -32.98 -29.53
CA GLU A 462 53.32 -33.11 -28.27
C GLU A 462 52.54 -34.05 -27.36
N LYS A 463 53.21 -35.08 -26.82
CA LYS A 463 52.61 -35.92 -25.78
C LYS A 463 52.08 -35.07 -24.66
N SER A 464 50.79 -35.07 -24.52
CA SER A 464 50.12 -34.34 -23.43
C SER A 464 50.74 -34.73 -22.10
N GLU A 465 51.43 -33.84 -21.44
CA GLU A 465 51.54 -33.93 -19.99
C GLU A 465 50.10 -33.98 -19.46
N THR A 466 49.79 -35.09 -18.82
CA THR A 466 48.50 -35.27 -18.14
C THR A 466 48.39 -34.15 -17.15
N TYR A 467 47.57 -33.15 -17.50
CA TYR A 467 47.24 -32.06 -16.60
C TYR A 467 46.51 -32.68 -15.44
N ASP A 468 47.10 -32.58 -14.26
CA ASP A 468 46.56 -33.17 -13.04
C ASP A 468 45.26 -32.42 -12.70
N ILE A 469 44.14 -32.99 -13.12
CA ILE A 469 42.78 -32.45 -12.97
C ILE A 469 42.39 -32.30 -11.49
N THR A 470 43.13 -32.98 -10.59
CA THR A 470 42.89 -33.00 -9.16
C THR A 470 43.22 -31.64 -8.45
N LYS A 471 43.88 -30.71 -9.14
CA LYS A 471 44.22 -29.36 -8.58
C LYS A 471 43.18 -28.30 -8.85
N ASN A 472 42.14 -28.54 -9.64
CA ASN A 472 41.10 -27.57 -9.90
C ASN A 472 39.82 -27.99 -9.17
N ALA A 473 39.55 -27.35 -8.04
CA ALA A 473 38.39 -27.58 -7.14
C ALA A 473 37.03 -27.62 -7.83
N PHE A 474 36.93 -27.10 -9.07
CA PHE A 474 35.70 -27.06 -9.85
C PHE A 474 35.31 -28.41 -10.47
N TYR A 475 36.29 -29.31 -10.75
CA TYR A 475 36.00 -30.64 -11.34
C TYR A 475 35.68 -31.69 -10.27
N ILE A 476 36.20 -31.55 -9.04
CA ILE A 476 35.90 -32.45 -7.93
C ILE A 476 34.43 -32.43 -7.53
N ALA A 477 33.76 -31.28 -7.71
CA ALA A 477 32.33 -31.10 -7.35
C ALA A 477 31.39 -31.82 -8.34
N GLU A 478 31.72 -31.89 -9.64
CA GLU A 478 30.89 -32.57 -10.64
C GLU A 478 31.00 -34.09 -10.55
N ASP A 479 32.23 -34.63 -10.34
CA ASP A 479 32.42 -36.07 -10.18
C ASP A 479 31.83 -36.61 -8.87
N GLU A 480 31.87 -35.85 -7.76
CA GLU A 480 31.20 -36.24 -6.52
C GLU A 480 29.66 -36.20 -6.62
N VAL A 481 29.07 -35.34 -7.45
CA VAL A 481 27.62 -35.26 -7.65
C VAL A 481 27.13 -36.42 -8.53
N ILE A 482 27.92 -36.85 -9.51
CA ILE A 482 27.58 -37.98 -10.40
C ILE A 482 27.66 -39.30 -9.63
N ASP A 483 28.70 -39.51 -8.81
CA ASP A 483 28.87 -40.73 -8.03
C ASP A 483 27.82 -40.90 -6.92
N LYS A 484 27.39 -39.79 -6.28
CA LYS A 484 26.29 -39.81 -5.30
C LYS A 484 24.91 -40.00 -5.94
N GLY A 485 24.75 -39.63 -7.20
CA GLY A 485 23.51 -39.83 -7.95
C GLY A 485 23.28 -41.31 -8.32
N GLU A 486 24.32 -42.04 -8.69
CA GLU A 486 24.22 -43.48 -9.01
C GLU A 486 23.94 -44.34 -7.77
N ASP A 487 24.52 -44.02 -6.61
CA ASP A 487 24.28 -44.74 -5.36
C ASP A 487 22.88 -44.56 -4.80
N LEU A 488 22.20 -43.44 -5.10
CA LEU A 488 20.82 -43.18 -4.69
C LEU A 488 19.79 -44.01 -5.47
N PHE A 489 20.13 -44.46 -6.69
CA PHE A 489 19.25 -45.33 -7.51
C PHE A 489 19.46 -46.81 -7.26
N ARG A 490 20.60 -47.24 -6.69
CA ARG A 490 20.87 -48.66 -6.38
C ARG A 490 20.31 -49.16 -5.04
N ARG A 491 19.74 -48.31 -4.21
CA ARG A 491 19.13 -48.68 -2.92
C ARG A 491 17.59 -48.81 -2.92
N LYS A 492 16.99 -48.97 -4.09
CA LYS A 492 15.52 -49.19 -4.23
C LYS A 492 15.17 -50.37 -5.13
N GLU A 493 15.98 -51.45 -5.11
CA GLU A 493 15.55 -52.77 -5.50
C GLU A 493 15.67 -53.76 -4.33
#